data_d0eb0a28eca1da7cf50f0c96a54ae7ec
#
_entry.id   d0eb0a28eca1da7cf50f0c96a54ae7ec
#
_cell.length_a   1.000
_cell.length_b   1.000
_cell.length_c   1.000
_cell.angle_alpha   90.00
_cell.angle_beta   90.00
_cell.angle_gamma   90.00
#
_symmetry.space_group_name_H-M   'P 1'
#
loop_
_entity.id
_entity.type
_entity.pdbx_description
1 polymer ?
#
loop_
_entity_poly.entity_id
_entity_poly.type
_entity_poly.pdbx_seq_one_letter_code
_entity_poly.pdbx_strand_id
1 'polypeptide(L)'
;MLPHPDFAFLFRGLAILAASGLLVAVAAMAVSQLWALCAALRHAPPPFLAAACRGRRLRCRLLALVTSLGGYCAMGLTLPLGPLVGRAPRRMPRRGDPVVICLHGLYHNPAAFLCFRPALARRGFGLVLCPGYPSLGTDFEAVARALAARLRAWLPPDASLCFLGHSLGGLLARRLMAEADLGSRSLACVTLGAPHGGSSLAALAFGRLGRGLVPGGPVCRIVAALPDPSDVALLSLASPVDAMVTPLAGLAVGRPGWREEATSAVSHLGMLWHPAVIARAVAFLAEAADKRPV
;
A
#
# COMPACT_ATOMS: atom_id res chain seq x y z
N MET A 1 -19.83 -46.11 -14.49
CA MET A 1 -20.01 -44.81 -15.20
C MET A 1 -20.02 -43.73 -14.12
N LEU A 2 -18.95 -42.97 -13.99
CA LEU A 2 -18.96 -41.78 -13.12
C LEU A 2 -19.82 -40.70 -13.79
N PRO A 3 -20.72 -40.01 -13.08
CA PRO A 3 -21.52 -38.94 -13.67
C PRO A 3 -20.60 -37.86 -14.21
N HIS A 4 -20.81 -37.42 -15.44
CA HIS A 4 -20.10 -36.28 -16.01
C HIS A 4 -20.36 -35.04 -15.12
N PRO A 5 -19.32 -34.31 -14.73
CA PRO A 5 -19.51 -33.09 -13.95
C PRO A 5 -20.43 -32.14 -14.74
N ASP A 6 -21.49 -31.68 -14.09
CA ASP A 6 -22.43 -30.75 -14.72
C ASP A 6 -21.73 -29.39 -14.84
N PHE A 7 -21.07 -29.18 -15.97
CA PHE A 7 -20.37 -27.95 -16.30
C PHE A 7 -21.28 -26.72 -16.20
N ALA A 8 -22.60 -26.89 -16.49
CA ALA A 8 -23.55 -25.82 -16.35
C ALA A 8 -23.73 -25.37 -14.89
N PHE A 9 -23.70 -26.29 -13.93
CA PHE A 9 -23.74 -26.00 -12.51
C PHE A 9 -22.49 -25.24 -12.05
N LEU A 10 -21.30 -25.67 -12.48
CA LEU A 10 -20.03 -25.01 -12.19
C LEU A 10 -20.00 -23.58 -12.78
N PHE A 11 -20.42 -23.41 -14.03
CA PHE A 11 -20.51 -22.09 -14.67
C PHE A 11 -21.48 -21.15 -13.95
N ARG A 12 -22.66 -21.65 -13.54
CA ARG A 12 -23.62 -20.86 -12.74
C ARG A 12 -23.03 -20.46 -11.39
N GLY A 13 -22.38 -21.39 -10.68
CA GLY A 13 -21.71 -21.10 -9.41
C GLY A 13 -20.63 -20.03 -9.53
N LEU A 14 -19.78 -20.14 -10.55
CA LEU A 14 -18.74 -19.13 -10.84
C LEU A 14 -19.34 -17.77 -11.22
N ALA A 15 -20.41 -17.76 -12.01
CA ALA A 15 -21.11 -16.53 -12.39
C ALA A 15 -21.74 -15.83 -11.18
N ILE A 16 -22.36 -16.58 -10.27
CA ILE A 16 -22.93 -16.04 -9.01
C ILE A 16 -21.81 -15.46 -8.12
N LEU A 17 -20.70 -16.17 -7.95
CA LEU A 17 -19.56 -15.69 -7.17
C LEU A 17 -18.97 -14.42 -7.77
N ALA A 18 -18.81 -14.35 -9.10
CA ALA A 18 -18.30 -13.17 -9.78
C ALA A 18 -19.27 -11.98 -9.64
N ALA A 19 -20.57 -12.20 -9.80
CA ALA A 19 -21.60 -11.18 -9.65
C ALA A 19 -21.66 -10.66 -8.20
N SER A 20 -21.59 -11.55 -7.22
CA SER A 20 -21.56 -11.18 -5.78
C SER A 20 -20.30 -10.39 -5.44
N GLY A 21 -19.14 -10.80 -5.94
CA GLY A 21 -17.88 -10.06 -5.76
C GLY A 21 -17.92 -8.66 -6.39
N LEU A 22 -18.49 -8.54 -7.59
CA LEU A 22 -18.67 -7.25 -8.25
C LEU A 22 -19.64 -6.34 -7.45
N LEU A 23 -20.75 -6.88 -6.95
CA LEU A 23 -21.69 -6.14 -6.13
C LEU A 23 -21.02 -5.58 -4.86
N VAL A 24 -20.24 -6.41 -4.16
CA VAL A 24 -19.48 -5.98 -2.97
C VAL A 24 -18.47 -4.89 -3.34
N ALA A 25 -17.77 -5.03 -4.46
CA ALA A 25 -16.81 -4.03 -4.95
C ALA A 25 -17.49 -2.69 -5.25
N VAL A 26 -18.63 -2.71 -5.92
CA VAL A 26 -19.44 -1.51 -6.24
C VAL A 26 -19.97 -0.85 -4.97
N ALA A 27 -20.49 -1.64 -4.02
CA ALA A 27 -20.96 -1.12 -2.74
C ALA A 27 -19.84 -0.46 -1.92
N ALA A 28 -18.69 -1.13 -1.79
CA ALA A 28 -17.52 -0.58 -1.09
C ALA A 28 -17.01 0.70 -1.76
N MET A 29 -16.98 0.73 -3.10
CA MET A 29 -16.64 1.91 -3.86
C MET A 29 -17.65 3.05 -3.60
N ALA A 30 -18.95 2.79 -3.68
CA ALA A 30 -19.98 3.80 -3.45
C ALA A 30 -19.87 4.40 -2.04
N VAL A 31 -19.71 3.57 -1.01
CA VAL A 31 -19.51 4.03 0.37
C VAL A 31 -18.28 4.91 0.49
N SER A 32 -17.13 4.47 -0.03
CA SER A 32 -15.89 5.24 0.06
C SER A 32 -15.97 6.58 -0.70
N GLN A 33 -16.57 6.60 -1.89
CA GLN A 33 -16.74 7.83 -2.68
C GLN A 33 -17.70 8.82 -2.03
N LEU A 34 -18.82 8.34 -1.49
CA LEU A 34 -19.78 9.18 -0.76
C LEU A 34 -19.12 9.77 0.50
N TRP A 35 -18.38 8.95 1.25
CA TRP A 35 -17.66 9.39 2.44
C TRP A 35 -16.62 10.45 2.10
N ALA A 36 -15.85 10.24 1.02
CA ALA A 36 -14.86 11.19 0.54
C ALA A 36 -15.50 12.51 0.08
N LEU A 37 -16.67 12.46 -0.56
CA LEU A 37 -17.43 13.65 -0.93
C LEU A 37 -17.86 14.43 0.31
N CYS A 38 -18.43 13.77 1.31
CA CYS A 38 -18.81 14.39 2.58
C CYS A 38 -17.60 15.02 3.30
N ALA A 39 -16.45 14.34 3.28
CA ALA A 39 -15.21 14.88 3.85
C ALA A 39 -14.70 16.11 3.09
N ALA A 40 -14.76 16.07 1.75
CA ALA A 40 -14.32 17.19 0.89
C ALA A 40 -15.19 18.46 1.05
N LEU A 41 -16.46 18.33 1.48
CA LEU A 41 -17.32 19.46 1.79
C LEU A 41 -16.93 20.16 3.10
N ARG A 42 -16.19 19.48 3.98
CA ARG A 42 -15.84 19.96 5.33
C ARG A 42 -14.36 20.30 5.48
N HIS A 43 -13.50 19.75 4.63
CA HIS A 43 -12.05 19.84 4.77
C HIS A 43 -11.38 20.15 3.43
N ALA A 44 -10.53 21.17 3.42
CA ALA A 44 -9.68 21.45 2.27
C ALA A 44 -8.56 20.38 2.16
N PRO A 45 -8.19 19.99 0.94
CA PRO A 45 -7.04 19.10 0.74
C PRO A 45 -5.72 19.83 1.00
N PRO A 46 -4.64 19.12 1.33
CA PRO A 46 -3.28 19.68 1.39
C PRO A 46 -2.93 20.43 0.10
N PRO A 47 -2.12 21.51 0.16
CA PRO A 47 -1.79 22.33 -1.01
C PRO A 47 -1.20 21.55 -2.19
N PHE A 48 -0.33 20.58 -1.93
CA PHE A 48 0.29 19.75 -2.96
C PHE A 48 -0.72 18.86 -3.70
N LEU A 49 -1.80 18.42 -3.03
CA LEU A 49 -2.89 17.66 -3.65
C LEU A 49 -3.90 18.58 -4.36
N ALA A 50 -4.18 19.75 -3.78
CA ALA A 50 -5.12 20.70 -4.36
C ALA A 50 -4.70 21.17 -5.75
N ALA A 51 -3.41 21.34 -5.99
CA ALA A 51 -2.85 21.75 -7.27
C ALA A 51 -3.07 20.72 -8.38
N ALA A 52 -3.03 19.43 -8.08
CA ALA A 52 -3.04 18.34 -9.05
C ALA A 52 -4.35 18.23 -9.87
N CYS A 53 -5.49 18.62 -9.31
CA CYS A 53 -6.80 18.60 -9.98
C CYS A 53 -7.36 19.99 -10.32
N ARG A 54 -6.53 21.06 -10.22
CA ARG A 54 -6.97 22.43 -10.50
C ARG A 54 -7.48 22.54 -11.93
N GLY A 55 -8.68 23.10 -12.12
CA GLY A 55 -9.33 23.28 -13.42
C GLY A 55 -9.84 22.00 -14.10
N ARG A 56 -9.66 20.81 -13.49
CA ARG A 56 -10.03 19.50 -14.10
C ARG A 56 -10.86 18.62 -13.16
N ARG A 57 -11.61 19.22 -12.23
CA ARG A 57 -12.30 18.48 -11.14
C ARG A 57 -13.21 17.36 -11.62
N LEU A 58 -14.01 17.57 -12.67
CA LEU A 58 -14.90 16.55 -13.20
C LEU A 58 -14.11 15.35 -13.75
N ARG A 59 -13.09 15.62 -14.59
CA ARG A 59 -12.21 14.58 -15.12
C ARG A 59 -11.53 13.78 -13.99
N CYS A 60 -11.03 14.45 -12.96
CA CYS A 60 -10.41 13.78 -11.82
C CYS A 60 -11.40 12.87 -11.08
N ARG A 61 -12.66 13.32 -10.90
CA ARG A 61 -13.72 12.50 -10.28
C ARG A 61 -14.08 11.27 -11.12
N LEU A 62 -14.20 11.42 -12.43
CA LEU A 62 -14.46 10.29 -13.34
C LEU A 62 -13.32 9.27 -13.31
N LEU A 63 -12.06 9.74 -13.34
CA LEU A 63 -10.90 8.88 -13.19
C LEU A 63 -10.86 8.19 -11.82
N ALA A 64 -11.26 8.88 -10.75
CA ALA A 64 -11.38 8.28 -9.43
C ALA A 64 -12.35 7.09 -9.43
N LEU A 65 -13.53 7.24 -10.03
CA LEU A 65 -14.54 6.19 -10.12
C LEU A 65 -14.04 5.00 -10.95
N VAL A 66 -13.55 5.25 -12.17
CA VAL A 66 -13.07 4.20 -13.08
C VAL A 66 -11.90 3.43 -12.46
N THR A 67 -10.91 4.14 -11.90
CA THR A 67 -9.75 3.51 -11.30
C THR A 67 -10.07 2.84 -9.96
N SER A 68 -11.13 3.29 -9.24
CA SER A 68 -11.62 2.60 -8.04
C SER A 68 -12.24 1.26 -8.41
N LEU A 69 -13.15 1.23 -9.37
CA LEU A 69 -13.77 -0.01 -9.82
C LEU A 69 -12.71 -1.00 -10.33
N GLY A 70 -11.81 -0.52 -11.20
CA GLY A 70 -10.69 -1.33 -11.68
C GLY A 70 -9.79 -1.85 -10.57
N GLY A 71 -9.51 -1.02 -9.55
CA GLY A 71 -8.70 -1.40 -8.40
C GLY A 71 -9.35 -2.48 -7.53
N TYR A 72 -10.66 -2.37 -7.25
CA TYR A 72 -11.41 -3.41 -6.53
C TYR A 72 -11.48 -4.72 -7.31
N CYS A 73 -11.74 -4.66 -8.61
CA CYS A 73 -11.73 -5.85 -9.48
C CYS A 73 -10.35 -6.51 -9.51
N ALA A 74 -9.29 -5.73 -9.70
CA ALA A 74 -7.92 -6.24 -9.70
C ALA A 74 -7.55 -6.86 -8.34
N MET A 75 -7.94 -6.24 -7.23
CA MET A 75 -7.77 -6.80 -5.90
C MET A 75 -8.47 -8.15 -5.78
N GLY A 76 -9.74 -8.25 -6.13
CA GLY A 76 -10.51 -9.51 -6.06
C GLY A 76 -9.89 -10.63 -6.89
N LEU A 77 -9.49 -10.33 -8.14
CA LEU A 77 -8.87 -11.29 -9.05
C LEU A 77 -7.49 -11.77 -8.58
N THR A 78 -6.74 -10.92 -7.87
CA THR A 78 -5.38 -11.24 -7.42
C THR A 78 -5.30 -11.82 -6.01
N LEU A 79 -6.36 -11.70 -5.20
CA LEU A 79 -6.40 -12.27 -3.84
C LEU A 79 -5.94 -13.74 -3.77
N PRO A 80 -6.35 -14.66 -4.66
CA PRO A 80 -5.91 -16.06 -4.61
C PRO A 80 -4.41 -16.24 -4.83
N LEU A 81 -3.72 -15.26 -5.43
CA LEU A 81 -2.29 -15.31 -5.71
C LEU A 81 -1.41 -14.92 -4.50
N GLY A 82 -2.03 -14.36 -3.46
CA GLY A 82 -1.31 -13.90 -2.27
C GLY A 82 -0.37 -14.93 -1.66
N PRO A 83 -0.79 -16.18 -1.40
CA PRO A 83 0.08 -17.21 -0.84
C PRO A 83 1.28 -17.58 -1.72
N LEU A 84 1.16 -17.41 -3.05
CA LEU A 84 2.26 -17.67 -3.99
C LEU A 84 3.29 -16.54 -3.98
N VAL A 85 2.82 -15.28 -3.88
CA VAL A 85 3.68 -14.08 -3.89
C VAL A 85 4.38 -13.88 -2.54
N GLY A 86 3.71 -14.21 -1.43
CA GLY A 86 4.17 -13.97 -0.06
C GLY A 86 5.15 -15.01 0.51
N ARG A 87 5.71 -15.88 -0.33
CA ARG A 87 6.63 -16.93 0.10
C ARG A 87 8.00 -16.38 0.49
N ALA A 88 8.68 -17.11 1.38
CA ALA A 88 10.09 -16.89 1.68
C ALA A 88 10.94 -16.95 0.40
N PRO A 89 12.05 -16.19 0.34
CA PRO A 89 12.93 -16.22 -0.83
C PRO A 89 13.57 -17.61 -0.97
N ARG A 90 13.60 -18.10 -2.22
CA ARG A 90 14.30 -19.35 -2.54
C ARG A 90 15.80 -19.15 -2.75
N ARG A 91 16.22 -17.92 -3.02
CA ARG A 91 17.61 -17.53 -3.23
C ARG A 91 17.87 -16.28 -2.42
N MET A 92 19.01 -16.25 -1.74
CA MET A 92 19.46 -15.05 -1.05
C MET A 92 19.99 -14.02 -2.06
N PRO A 93 19.86 -12.70 -1.75
CA PRO A 93 20.50 -11.67 -2.55
C PRO A 93 22.00 -11.84 -2.53
N ARG A 94 22.69 -11.36 -3.55
CA ARG A 94 24.14 -11.24 -3.48
C ARG A 94 24.50 -10.24 -2.39
N ARG A 95 25.67 -10.41 -1.79
CA ARG A 95 26.15 -9.45 -0.80
C ARG A 95 26.22 -8.06 -1.43
N GLY A 96 25.58 -7.10 -0.80
CA GLY A 96 25.52 -5.75 -1.31
C GLY A 96 24.28 -5.43 -2.18
N ASP A 97 23.54 -6.41 -2.71
CA ASP A 97 22.31 -6.13 -3.45
C ASP A 97 21.21 -5.57 -2.53
N PRO A 98 20.53 -4.48 -2.91
CA PRO A 98 19.42 -3.97 -2.12
C PRO A 98 18.19 -4.89 -2.25
N VAL A 99 17.50 -5.09 -1.13
CA VAL A 99 16.27 -5.87 -1.05
C VAL A 99 15.09 -4.92 -0.95
N VAL A 100 14.07 -5.10 -1.78
CA VAL A 100 12.81 -4.34 -1.66
C VAL A 100 11.79 -5.13 -0.86
N ILE A 101 11.31 -4.52 0.22
CA ILE A 101 10.27 -5.07 1.10
C ILE A 101 8.96 -4.36 0.78
N CYS A 102 8.01 -5.10 0.20
CA CYS A 102 6.71 -4.60 -0.20
C CYS A 102 5.65 -4.96 0.85
N LEU A 103 4.97 -3.98 1.43
CA LEU A 103 3.97 -4.14 2.49
C LEU A 103 2.59 -3.70 2.00
N HIS A 104 1.65 -4.64 1.95
CA HIS A 104 0.30 -4.39 1.43
C HIS A 104 -0.58 -3.59 2.39
N GLY A 105 -1.74 -3.13 1.92
CA GLY A 105 -2.72 -2.41 2.71
C GLY A 105 -3.64 -3.32 3.53
N LEU A 106 -4.51 -2.67 4.32
CA LEU A 106 -5.54 -3.35 5.10
C LEU A 106 -6.45 -4.18 4.17
N TYR A 107 -6.82 -5.39 4.58
CA TYR A 107 -7.65 -6.35 3.84
C TYR A 107 -7.11 -6.76 2.46
N HIS A 108 -5.86 -6.47 2.18
CA HIS A 108 -5.17 -6.93 0.98
C HIS A 108 -4.17 -8.04 1.34
N ASN A 109 -3.35 -8.46 0.37
CA ASN A 109 -2.33 -9.47 0.54
C ASN A 109 -1.10 -9.18 -0.35
N PRO A 110 -0.04 -10.01 -0.32
CA PRO A 110 1.18 -9.83 -1.11
C PRO A 110 0.99 -9.61 -2.61
N ALA A 111 -0.11 -10.09 -3.20
CA ALA A 111 -0.39 -9.92 -4.63
C ALA A 111 -0.65 -8.45 -5.04
N ALA A 112 -0.82 -7.53 -4.07
CA ALA A 112 -0.88 -6.10 -4.28
C ALA A 112 0.28 -5.57 -5.14
N PHE A 113 1.45 -6.21 -5.08
CA PHE A 113 2.67 -5.76 -5.75
C PHE A 113 3.03 -6.52 -7.02
N LEU A 114 2.08 -7.28 -7.60
CA LEU A 114 2.33 -8.03 -8.84
C LEU A 114 2.87 -7.17 -9.98
N CYS A 115 2.34 -5.96 -10.17
CA CYS A 115 2.80 -5.04 -11.20
C CYS A 115 4.11 -4.33 -10.85
N PHE A 116 4.45 -4.20 -9.57
CA PHE A 116 5.71 -3.61 -9.13
C PHE A 116 6.90 -4.56 -9.32
N ARG A 117 6.72 -5.86 -9.11
CA ARG A 117 7.82 -6.84 -9.17
C ARG A 117 8.61 -6.80 -10.47
N PRO A 118 7.99 -6.86 -11.67
CA PRO A 118 8.73 -6.78 -12.93
C PRO A 118 9.38 -5.41 -13.14
N ALA A 119 8.77 -4.33 -12.64
CA ALA A 119 9.36 -2.99 -12.75
C ALA A 119 10.60 -2.85 -11.86
N LEU A 120 10.57 -3.38 -10.64
CA LEU A 120 11.72 -3.44 -9.72
C LEU A 120 12.83 -4.32 -10.28
N ALA A 121 12.50 -5.50 -10.81
CA ALA A 121 13.49 -6.38 -11.42
C ALA A 121 14.24 -5.73 -12.61
N ARG A 122 13.51 -4.99 -13.46
CA ARG A 122 14.12 -4.22 -14.57
C ARG A 122 15.07 -3.11 -14.10
N ARG A 123 14.95 -2.66 -12.85
CA ARG A 123 15.84 -1.67 -12.23
C ARG A 123 16.94 -2.29 -11.38
N GLY A 124 17.20 -3.58 -11.53
CA GLY A 124 18.32 -4.26 -10.87
C GLY A 124 18.04 -4.77 -9.46
N PHE A 125 16.80 -4.63 -8.93
CA PHE A 125 16.48 -5.22 -7.64
C PHE A 125 16.35 -6.75 -7.77
N GLY A 126 17.40 -7.47 -7.35
CA GLY A 126 17.48 -8.93 -7.47
C GLY A 126 16.50 -9.67 -6.52
N LEU A 127 16.11 -9.05 -5.41
CA LEU A 127 15.18 -9.62 -4.44
C LEU A 127 14.06 -8.63 -4.07
N VAL A 128 12.82 -9.06 -4.30
CA VAL A 128 11.60 -8.36 -3.89
C VAL A 128 10.78 -9.26 -2.99
N LEU A 129 10.67 -8.91 -1.72
CA LEU A 129 9.91 -9.63 -0.70
C LEU A 129 8.56 -8.96 -0.48
N CYS A 130 7.50 -9.75 -0.44
CA CYS A 130 6.16 -9.29 -0.15
C CYS A 130 5.58 -10.12 1.01
N PRO A 131 6.04 -9.92 2.25
CA PRO A 131 5.54 -10.70 3.38
C PRO A 131 4.06 -10.39 3.63
N GLY A 132 3.25 -11.46 3.71
CA GLY A 132 1.83 -11.34 4.05
C GLY A 132 1.63 -11.23 5.56
N TYR A 133 0.55 -10.56 5.97
CA TYR A 133 0.13 -10.47 7.36
C TYR A 133 -1.40 -10.38 7.46
N PRO A 134 -2.01 -10.83 8.58
CA PRO A 134 -3.45 -10.76 8.75
C PRO A 134 -3.93 -9.33 9.02
N SER A 135 -5.12 -9.00 8.52
CA SER A 135 -5.81 -7.74 8.82
C SER A 135 -6.82 -7.86 9.96
N LEU A 136 -7.18 -9.08 10.34
CA LEU A 136 -8.17 -9.39 11.39
C LEU A 136 -7.52 -10.19 12.52
N GLY A 137 -8.09 -10.10 13.71
CA GLY A 137 -7.60 -10.84 14.88
C GLY A 137 -6.26 -10.36 15.44
N THR A 138 -5.80 -9.17 15.06
CA THR A 138 -4.48 -8.64 15.41
C THR A 138 -4.53 -7.13 15.66
N ASP A 139 -3.40 -6.55 16.06
CA ASP A 139 -3.17 -5.11 16.17
C ASP A 139 -1.86 -4.70 15.46
N PHE A 140 -1.62 -3.39 15.39
CA PHE A 140 -0.52 -2.81 14.62
C PHE A 140 0.86 -3.27 15.11
N GLU A 141 1.09 -3.26 16.43
CA GLU A 141 2.37 -3.65 17.01
C GLU A 141 2.60 -5.17 16.90
N ALA A 142 1.57 -5.98 17.03
CA ALA A 142 1.67 -7.43 16.83
C ALA A 142 2.08 -7.76 15.38
N VAL A 143 1.47 -7.07 14.39
CA VAL A 143 1.84 -7.22 12.98
C VAL A 143 3.28 -6.76 12.74
N ALA A 144 3.67 -5.61 13.29
CA ALA A 144 5.03 -5.07 13.12
C ALA A 144 6.08 -6.01 13.70
N ARG A 145 5.88 -6.52 14.92
CA ARG A 145 6.79 -7.50 15.54
C ARG A 145 6.90 -8.79 14.73
N ALA A 146 5.78 -9.33 14.24
CA ALA A 146 5.78 -10.55 13.43
C ALA A 146 6.52 -10.33 12.09
N LEU A 147 6.34 -9.17 11.46
CA LEU A 147 7.06 -8.81 10.23
C LEU A 147 8.55 -8.64 10.49
N ALA A 148 8.95 -7.94 11.56
CA ALA A 148 10.35 -7.77 11.92
C ALA A 148 11.04 -9.12 12.17
N ALA A 149 10.42 -10.01 12.95
CA ALA A 149 10.95 -11.36 13.19
C ALA A 149 11.11 -12.16 11.88
N ARG A 150 10.11 -12.07 10.98
CA ARG A 150 10.16 -12.74 9.67
C ARG A 150 11.26 -12.18 8.78
N LEU A 151 11.45 -10.85 8.73
CA LEU A 151 12.51 -10.24 7.95
C LEU A 151 13.89 -10.62 8.47
N ARG A 152 14.08 -10.70 9.79
CA ARG A 152 15.33 -11.19 10.42
C ARG A 152 15.62 -12.64 10.03
N ALA A 153 14.59 -13.48 9.96
CA ALA A 153 14.74 -14.90 9.56
C ALA A 153 14.98 -15.06 8.03
N TRP A 154 14.53 -14.13 7.22
CA TRP A 154 14.62 -14.23 5.76
C TRP A 154 15.83 -13.53 5.15
N LEU A 155 16.46 -12.63 5.86
CA LEU A 155 17.48 -11.74 5.31
C LEU A 155 18.80 -11.87 6.06
N PRO A 156 19.93 -11.80 5.34
CA PRO A 156 21.23 -11.63 5.97
C PRO A 156 21.26 -10.33 6.80
N PRO A 157 22.04 -10.29 7.89
CA PRO A 157 22.12 -9.12 8.75
C PRO A 157 22.72 -7.88 8.08
N ASP A 158 23.46 -8.05 6.98
CA ASP A 158 24.11 -7.01 6.19
C ASP A 158 23.31 -6.59 4.93
N ALA A 159 22.13 -7.19 4.69
CA ALA A 159 21.30 -6.83 3.56
C ALA A 159 20.78 -5.39 3.68
N SER A 160 20.93 -4.59 2.66
CA SER A 160 20.37 -3.26 2.60
C SER A 160 18.92 -3.27 2.15
N LEU A 161 18.12 -2.40 2.74
CA LEU A 161 16.68 -2.47 2.67
C LEU A 161 16.07 -1.24 1.99
N CYS A 162 15.14 -1.47 1.08
CA CYS A 162 14.23 -0.47 0.54
C CYS A 162 12.80 -0.87 0.90
N PHE A 163 12.03 0.03 1.48
CA PHE A 163 10.64 -0.23 1.83
C PHE A 163 9.69 0.38 0.81
N LEU A 164 8.66 -0.37 0.43
CA LEU A 164 7.55 0.07 -0.41
C LEU A 164 6.24 -0.34 0.26
N GLY A 165 5.51 0.61 0.84
CA GLY A 165 4.28 0.33 1.56
C GLY A 165 3.06 0.99 0.93
N HIS A 166 1.98 0.22 0.75
CA HIS A 166 0.69 0.75 0.31
C HIS A 166 -0.25 0.89 1.51
N SER A 167 -0.87 2.06 1.68
CA SER A 167 -1.88 2.29 2.73
C SER A 167 -1.31 1.96 4.12
N LEU A 168 -1.96 1.08 4.90
CA LEU A 168 -1.44 0.57 6.17
C LEU A 168 0.01 0.06 6.06
N GLY A 169 0.37 -0.57 4.93
CA GLY A 169 1.74 -1.05 4.70
C GLY A 169 2.79 0.06 4.71
N GLY A 170 2.43 1.29 4.34
CA GLY A 170 3.31 2.46 4.47
C GLY A 170 3.58 2.84 5.93
N LEU A 171 2.58 2.70 6.80
CA LEU A 171 2.74 2.93 8.25
C LEU A 171 3.58 1.83 8.89
N LEU A 172 3.38 0.57 8.46
CA LEU A 172 4.21 -0.56 8.90
C LEU A 172 5.66 -0.41 8.44
N ALA A 173 5.92 0.10 7.23
CA ALA A 173 7.26 0.39 6.75
C ALA A 173 7.97 1.39 7.69
N ARG A 174 7.29 2.48 8.07
CA ARG A 174 7.83 3.44 9.04
C ARG A 174 8.11 2.80 10.40
N ARG A 175 7.19 1.95 10.88
CA ARG A 175 7.36 1.25 12.16
C ARG A 175 8.54 0.26 12.13
N LEU A 176 8.73 -0.44 11.02
CA LEU A 176 9.87 -1.36 10.83
C LEU A 176 11.20 -0.62 10.75
N MET A 177 11.26 0.54 10.11
CA MET A 177 12.47 1.38 10.09
C MET A 177 12.84 1.94 11.47
N ALA A 178 11.92 2.00 12.42
CA ALA A 178 12.20 2.38 13.79
C ALA A 178 12.85 1.25 14.61
N GLU A 179 12.89 0.00 14.12
CA GLU A 179 13.71 -1.07 14.70
C GLU A 179 15.18 -0.80 14.38
N ALA A 180 16.04 -0.76 15.40
CA ALA A 180 17.44 -0.32 15.26
C ALA A 180 18.22 -1.10 14.19
N ASP A 181 18.03 -2.44 14.13
CA ASP A 181 18.70 -3.31 13.17
C ASP A 181 18.14 -3.21 11.74
N LEU A 182 16.88 -2.87 11.57
CA LEU A 182 16.27 -2.66 10.25
C LEU A 182 16.50 -1.22 9.77
N GLY A 183 16.38 -0.25 10.66
CA GLY A 183 16.57 1.16 10.35
C GLY A 183 17.98 1.48 9.87
N SER A 184 19.00 0.97 10.55
CA SER A 184 20.40 1.18 10.19
C SER A 184 20.80 0.64 8.80
N ARG A 185 19.99 -0.26 8.25
CA ARG A 185 20.19 -0.85 6.91
C ARG A 185 19.26 -0.28 5.85
N SER A 186 18.35 0.65 6.24
CA SER A 186 17.38 1.22 5.33
C SER A 186 18.01 2.27 4.42
N LEU A 187 17.76 2.19 3.14
CA LEU A 187 18.22 3.13 2.12
C LEU A 187 17.10 4.08 1.69
N ALA A 188 15.90 3.53 1.54
CA ALA A 188 14.74 4.29 1.08
C ALA A 188 13.44 3.74 1.62
N CYS A 189 12.45 4.62 1.74
CA CYS A 189 11.06 4.26 1.98
C CYS A 189 10.13 5.04 1.05
N VAL A 190 9.27 4.31 0.35
CA VAL A 190 8.18 4.89 -0.44
C VAL A 190 6.86 4.45 0.16
N THR A 191 5.98 5.41 0.45
CA THR A 191 4.60 5.14 0.85
C THR A 191 3.63 5.54 -0.25
N LEU A 192 2.64 4.69 -0.52
CA LEU A 192 1.60 4.90 -1.51
C LEU A 192 0.26 5.03 -0.79
N GLY A 193 -0.32 6.22 -0.76
CA GLY A 193 -1.61 6.48 -0.13
C GLY A 193 -1.67 6.10 1.35
N ALA A 194 -0.58 6.21 2.10
CA ALA A 194 -0.56 5.83 3.50
C ALA A 194 -1.30 6.87 4.36
N PRO A 195 -2.18 6.42 5.28
CA PRO A 195 -2.95 7.31 6.14
C PRO A 195 -2.11 7.79 7.34
N HIS A 196 -1.12 8.65 7.11
CA HIS A 196 -0.19 9.15 8.13
C HIS A 196 -0.91 9.88 9.28
N GLY A 197 -1.95 10.65 8.96
CA GLY A 197 -2.83 11.30 9.93
C GLY A 197 -4.12 10.53 10.23
N GLY A 198 -4.27 9.33 9.65
CA GLY A 198 -5.46 8.50 9.78
C GLY A 198 -6.51 8.75 8.71
N SER A 199 -7.61 7.99 8.80
CA SER A 199 -8.79 8.13 7.95
C SER A 199 -10.06 8.03 8.75
N SER A 200 -10.99 8.96 8.60
CA SER A 200 -12.31 8.91 9.21
C SER A 200 -13.14 7.71 8.70
N LEU A 201 -12.91 7.26 7.46
CA LEU A 201 -13.52 6.05 6.91
C LEU A 201 -13.15 4.79 7.73
N ALA A 202 -12.01 4.80 8.41
CA ALA A 202 -11.58 3.70 9.27
C ALA A 202 -12.55 3.42 10.44
N ALA A 203 -13.46 4.35 10.77
CA ALA A 203 -14.52 4.10 11.74
C ALA A 203 -15.45 2.95 11.32
N LEU A 204 -15.59 2.71 10.01
CA LEU A 204 -16.36 1.61 9.44
C LEU A 204 -15.53 0.31 9.29
N ALA A 205 -14.25 0.33 9.65
CA ALA A 205 -13.38 -0.83 9.46
C ALA A 205 -13.67 -1.95 10.48
N PHE A 206 -13.46 -3.18 10.05
CA PHE A 206 -13.55 -4.37 10.89
C PHE A 206 -12.22 -4.62 11.62
N GLY A 207 -12.30 -5.11 12.85
CA GLY A 207 -11.13 -5.47 13.65
C GLY A 207 -10.39 -4.27 14.27
N ARG A 208 -9.54 -4.56 15.25
CA ARG A 208 -8.77 -3.54 16.01
C ARG A 208 -7.77 -2.80 15.15
N LEU A 209 -7.10 -3.52 14.24
CA LEU A 209 -6.10 -2.95 13.34
C LEU A 209 -6.71 -1.87 12.43
N GLY A 210 -7.85 -2.18 11.78
CA GLY A 210 -8.52 -1.24 10.90
C GLY A 210 -9.08 -0.02 11.63
N ARG A 211 -9.81 -0.24 12.75
CA ARG A 211 -10.35 0.85 13.58
C ARG A 211 -9.27 1.71 14.23
N GLY A 212 -8.07 1.17 14.41
CA GLY A 212 -6.92 1.91 14.91
C GLY A 212 -6.42 3.02 13.99
N LEU A 213 -6.85 3.01 12.72
CA LEU A 213 -6.48 4.01 11.69
C LEU A 213 -7.36 5.28 11.70
N VAL A 214 -8.34 5.42 12.61
CA VAL A 214 -9.08 6.68 12.74
C VAL A 214 -8.13 7.82 13.12
N PRO A 215 -8.41 9.08 12.73
CA PRO A 215 -7.60 10.22 13.12
C PRO A 215 -7.42 10.29 14.65
N GLY A 216 -6.16 10.42 15.10
CA GLY A 216 -5.82 10.35 16.52
C GLY A 216 -5.98 8.96 17.16
N GLY A 217 -6.29 7.92 16.38
CA GLY A 217 -6.38 6.53 16.83
C GLY A 217 -5.02 5.95 17.24
N PRO A 218 -5.02 4.75 17.85
CA PRO A 218 -3.78 4.16 18.38
C PRO A 218 -2.69 4.00 17.33
N VAL A 219 -3.00 3.58 16.11
CA VAL A 219 -2.01 3.45 15.02
C VAL A 219 -1.41 4.81 14.66
N CYS A 220 -2.26 5.85 14.53
CA CYS A 220 -1.78 7.20 14.21
C CYS A 220 -0.88 7.77 15.30
N ARG A 221 -1.21 7.55 16.58
CA ARG A 221 -0.37 7.99 17.71
C ARG A 221 0.99 7.29 17.71
N ILE A 222 1.01 5.97 17.50
CA ILE A 222 2.26 5.21 17.40
C ILE A 222 3.12 5.78 16.28
N VAL A 223 2.57 5.91 15.06
CA VAL A 223 3.32 6.38 13.88
C VAL A 223 3.78 7.83 14.03
N ALA A 224 2.99 8.69 14.66
CA ALA A 224 3.38 10.08 14.94
C ALA A 224 4.57 10.19 15.90
N ALA A 225 4.73 9.24 16.82
CA ALA A 225 5.82 9.20 17.78
C ALA A 225 7.11 8.56 17.23
N LEU A 226 7.08 7.92 16.04
CA LEU A 226 8.25 7.27 15.46
C LEU A 226 9.29 8.33 15.03
N PRO A 227 10.58 8.08 15.24
CA PRO A 227 11.63 8.89 14.63
C PRO A 227 11.64 8.64 13.11
N ASP A 228 11.95 9.68 12.34
CA ASP A 228 12.29 9.51 10.92
C ASP A 228 13.82 9.49 10.80
N PRO A 229 14.41 8.47 10.15
CA PRO A 229 15.85 8.37 9.99
C PRO A 229 16.39 9.45 9.05
N SER A 230 17.50 10.12 9.43
CA SER A 230 18.10 11.22 8.66
C SER A 230 18.76 10.77 7.36
N ASP A 231 19.26 9.53 7.32
CA ASP A 231 20.06 9.01 6.22
C ASP A 231 19.29 8.12 5.24
N VAL A 232 17.96 8.10 5.37
CA VAL A 232 17.06 7.33 4.54
C VAL A 232 16.33 8.27 3.57
N ALA A 233 16.30 7.93 2.28
CA ALA A 233 15.49 8.65 1.30
C ALA A 233 14.00 8.35 1.52
N LEU A 234 13.18 9.38 1.78
CA LEU A 234 11.78 9.24 2.18
C LEU A 234 10.84 9.89 1.15
N LEU A 235 9.90 9.12 0.58
CA LEU A 235 8.92 9.61 -0.38
C LEU A 235 7.50 9.16 0.00
N SER A 236 6.56 10.09 0.06
CA SER A 236 5.13 9.82 0.15
C SER A 236 4.44 10.19 -1.16
N LEU A 237 3.85 9.21 -1.83
CA LEU A 237 3.01 9.42 -3.01
C LEU A 237 1.54 9.38 -2.59
N ALA A 238 0.82 10.46 -2.85
CA ALA A 238 -0.58 10.62 -2.46
C ALA A 238 -1.47 10.97 -3.66
N SER A 239 -2.65 10.37 -3.74
CA SER A 239 -3.60 10.69 -4.79
C SER A 239 -4.50 11.86 -4.40
N PRO A 240 -4.71 12.83 -5.31
CA PRO A 240 -5.64 13.94 -5.08
C PRO A 240 -7.12 13.51 -5.09
N VAL A 241 -7.39 12.27 -5.48
CA VAL A 241 -8.73 11.67 -5.55
C VAL A 241 -8.86 10.40 -4.71
N ASP A 242 -8.01 10.26 -3.70
CA ASP A 242 -8.09 9.15 -2.75
C ASP A 242 -9.43 9.22 -1.99
N ALA A 243 -10.20 8.14 -2.06
CA ALA A 243 -11.49 8.05 -1.38
C ALA A 243 -11.43 7.14 -0.14
N MET A 244 -10.28 6.53 0.16
CA MET A 244 -10.11 5.66 1.33
C MET A 244 -9.39 6.36 2.49
N VAL A 245 -8.55 7.35 2.21
CA VAL A 245 -7.97 8.21 3.24
C VAL A 245 -8.70 9.55 3.27
N THR A 246 -9.56 9.71 4.25
CA THR A 246 -10.45 10.87 4.37
C THR A 246 -10.39 11.47 5.77
N PRO A 247 -10.30 12.80 5.90
CA PRO A 247 -10.02 13.77 4.82
C PRO A 247 -8.65 13.54 4.19
N LEU A 248 -8.41 14.11 2.99
CA LEU A 248 -7.13 13.98 2.28
C LEU A 248 -5.92 14.51 3.08
N ALA A 249 -6.16 15.34 4.08
CA ALA A 249 -5.14 15.77 5.05
C ALA A 249 -4.48 14.59 5.76
N GLY A 250 -5.19 13.47 5.91
CA GLY A 250 -4.63 12.24 6.48
C GLY A 250 -3.50 11.60 5.67
N LEU A 251 -3.35 11.98 4.38
CA LEU A 251 -2.26 11.51 3.51
C LEU A 251 -0.95 12.27 3.75
N ALA A 252 -1.01 13.48 4.31
CA ALA A 252 0.18 14.28 4.54
C ALA A 252 1.03 13.68 5.67
N VAL A 253 2.33 13.62 5.44
CA VAL A 253 3.31 13.28 6.48
C VAL A 253 3.61 14.51 7.33
N GLY A 254 3.82 15.67 6.68
CA GLY A 254 4.06 16.95 7.33
C GLY A 254 5.33 16.99 8.19
N ARG A 255 6.36 16.21 7.84
CA ARG A 255 7.61 16.09 8.61
C ARG A 255 8.83 16.38 7.76
N PRO A 256 9.87 17.03 8.31
CA PRO A 256 11.14 17.23 7.61
C PRO A 256 11.73 15.91 7.10
N GLY A 257 12.45 15.97 5.98
CA GLY A 257 13.06 14.80 5.35
C GLY A 257 12.13 14.01 4.42
N TRP A 258 10.80 14.16 4.54
CA TRP A 258 9.85 13.54 3.64
C TRP A 258 9.61 14.38 2.39
N ARG A 259 9.82 13.78 1.23
CA ARG A 259 9.31 14.31 -0.03
C ARG A 259 7.87 13.88 -0.22
N GLU A 260 6.96 14.83 -0.39
CA GLU A 260 5.53 14.57 -0.60
C GLU A 260 5.16 14.96 -2.04
N GLU A 261 4.63 14.00 -2.80
CA GLU A 261 4.25 14.21 -4.20
C GLU A 261 2.82 13.76 -4.47
N ALA A 262 2.09 14.58 -5.23
CA ALA A 262 0.81 14.17 -5.77
C ALA A 262 0.99 13.25 -6.97
N THR A 263 0.23 12.16 -7.01
CA THR A 263 0.11 11.33 -8.21
C THR A 263 -0.83 11.96 -9.24
N SER A 264 -0.93 11.37 -10.43
CA SER A 264 -2.09 11.58 -11.29
C SER A 264 -3.39 11.22 -10.55
N ALA A 265 -4.55 11.68 -11.09
CA ALA A 265 -5.86 11.35 -10.52
C ALA A 265 -6.15 9.86 -10.66
N VAL A 266 -5.73 9.07 -9.69
CA VAL A 266 -5.88 7.62 -9.61
C VAL A 266 -6.44 7.26 -8.24
N SER A 267 -7.34 6.28 -8.12
CA SER A 267 -7.90 5.88 -6.83
C SER A 267 -6.85 5.25 -5.91
N HIS A 268 -7.17 5.14 -4.64
CA HIS A 268 -6.33 4.51 -3.62
C HIS A 268 -5.80 3.12 -4.04
N LEU A 269 -6.69 2.21 -4.45
CA LEU A 269 -6.30 0.89 -4.93
C LEU A 269 -5.65 0.96 -6.32
N GLY A 270 -6.11 1.89 -7.17
CA GLY A 270 -5.54 2.10 -8.50
C GLY A 270 -4.05 2.45 -8.49
N MET A 271 -3.52 3.05 -7.42
CA MET A 271 -2.08 3.34 -7.28
C MET A 271 -1.21 2.08 -7.45
N LEU A 272 -1.72 0.91 -7.06
CA LEU A 272 -1.00 -0.36 -7.17
C LEU A 272 -0.78 -0.85 -8.62
N TRP A 273 -1.58 -0.34 -9.54
CA TRP A 273 -1.63 -0.81 -10.93
C TRP A 273 -1.29 0.29 -11.95
N HIS A 274 -1.24 1.55 -11.50
CA HIS A 274 -1.04 2.69 -12.39
C HIS A 274 0.43 2.83 -12.82
N PRO A 275 0.74 2.79 -14.14
CA PRO A 275 2.13 2.76 -14.62
C PRO A 275 2.99 3.93 -14.15
N ALA A 276 2.44 5.16 -14.13
CA ALA A 276 3.21 6.33 -13.69
C ALA A 276 3.52 6.30 -12.18
N VAL A 277 2.64 5.76 -11.33
CA VAL A 277 2.89 5.59 -9.90
C VAL A 277 3.98 4.55 -9.69
N ILE A 278 3.88 3.41 -10.39
CA ILE A 278 4.89 2.35 -10.35
C ILE A 278 6.25 2.90 -10.79
N ALA A 279 6.30 3.57 -11.94
CA ALA A 279 7.54 4.12 -12.49
C ALA A 279 8.19 5.12 -11.52
N ARG A 280 7.39 6.04 -10.91
CA ARG A 280 7.91 7.04 -9.98
C ARG A 280 8.45 6.42 -8.69
N ALA A 281 7.71 5.48 -8.10
CA ALA A 281 8.13 4.80 -6.88
C ALA A 281 9.41 3.97 -7.12
N VAL A 282 9.46 3.22 -8.20
CA VAL A 282 10.61 2.38 -8.57
C VAL A 282 11.84 3.21 -8.90
N ALA A 283 11.67 4.33 -9.62
CA ALA A 283 12.77 5.25 -9.90
C ALA A 283 13.38 5.82 -8.61
N PHE A 284 12.55 6.25 -7.67
CA PHE A 284 13.03 6.78 -6.39
C PHE A 284 13.82 5.74 -5.58
N LEU A 285 13.33 4.51 -5.53
CA LEU A 285 14.05 3.43 -4.84
C LEU A 285 15.40 3.12 -5.50
N ALA A 286 15.44 3.12 -6.83
CA ALA A 286 16.69 2.89 -7.58
C ALA A 286 17.70 4.03 -7.38
N GLU A 287 17.27 5.29 -7.47
CA GLU A 287 18.12 6.46 -7.21
C GLU A 287 18.75 6.44 -5.80
N ALA A 288 18.01 5.96 -4.80
CA ALA A 288 18.52 5.83 -3.44
C ALA A 288 19.50 4.65 -3.29
N ALA A 289 19.24 3.55 -3.99
CA ALA A 289 20.11 2.38 -3.98
C ALA A 289 21.47 2.66 -4.68
N ASP A 290 21.46 3.48 -5.75
CA ASP A 290 22.67 3.84 -6.51
C ASP A 290 23.58 4.82 -5.77
N LYS A 291 23.06 5.60 -4.82
CA LYS A 291 23.83 6.59 -4.04
C LYS A 291 24.62 6.00 -2.87
N ARG A 292 24.72 4.69 -2.77
CA ARG A 292 25.51 4.05 -1.74
C ARG A 292 26.99 4.47 -1.81
N PRO A 293 27.62 4.83 -0.70
CA PRO A 293 29.08 4.75 -0.63
C PRO A 293 29.48 3.26 -0.77
N VAL A 294 30.40 2.98 -1.67
CA VAL A 294 31.05 1.66 -1.89
C VAL A 294 31.83 1.26 -0.63
#